data_b42cf4b0e99c7a0b7b8732d18cf28857
#
_entry.id   b42cf4b0e99c7a0b7b8732d18cf28857
#
_cell.length_a   1.000
_cell.length_b   1.000
_cell.length_c   1.000
_cell.angle_alpha   90.00
_cell.angle_beta   90.00
_cell.angle_gamma   90.00
#
_symmetry.space_group_name_H-M   'P 1'
#
loop_
_entity.id
_entity.type
_entity.pdbx_description
1 polymer ?
#
loop_
_entity_poly.entity_id
_entity_poly.type
_entity_poly.pdbx_seq_one_letter_code
_entity_poly.pdbx_strand_id
1 'polypeptide(L)'
;TDATPETIGNAKTFNRKMQGKKASSAQTPTDPNTPAPTTISTSQQSYDQLIQHLSGLTSVLEAETSYTPNETDLQVATIQAKIADLSAKNTAVATAYTSISNSRITRNETLYSSTTGLVETANEVKKYVKSVFGASSPQFAQVKGIEFKKPKI
;
A
#
# COMPACT_ATOMS: atom_id res chain seq x y z
N THR A 1 -31.10 -18.80 -21.29
CA THR A 1 -30.10 -17.71 -21.36
C THR A 1 -29.51 -17.72 -22.75
N ASP A 2 -29.63 -16.60 -23.46
CA ASP A 2 -29.14 -16.50 -24.84
C ASP A 2 -27.62 -16.29 -24.92
N ALA A 3 -26.95 -16.16 -23.76
CA ALA A 3 -25.50 -15.99 -23.68
C ALA A 3 -24.74 -17.28 -24.08
N THR A 4 -23.65 -17.10 -24.84
CA THR A 4 -22.84 -18.23 -25.29
C THR A 4 -22.10 -18.89 -24.12
N PRO A 5 -21.77 -20.20 -24.22
CA PRO A 5 -20.96 -20.90 -23.22
C PRO A 5 -19.60 -20.20 -22.97
N GLU A 6 -19.03 -19.58 -23.97
CA GLU A 6 -17.77 -18.83 -23.89
C GLU A 6 -17.93 -17.56 -23.04
N THR A 7 -18.97 -16.74 -23.30
CA THR A 7 -19.30 -15.54 -22.50
C THR A 7 -19.48 -15.90 -21.03
N ILE A 8 -20.26 -16.97 -20.75
CA ILE A 8 -20.47 -17.48 -19.40
C ILE A 8 -19.15 -17.92 -18.76
N GLY A 9 -18.28 -18.61 -19.51
CA GLY A 9 -16.96 -19.06 -19.07
C GLY A 9 -16.06 -17.88 -18.67
N ASN A 10 -16.03 -16.84 -19.49
CA ASN A 10 -15.26 -15.62 -19.25
C ASN A 10 -15.77 -14.88 -17.99
N ALA A 11 -17.06 -14.68 -17.85
CA ALA A 11 -17.66 -14.06 -16.68
C ALA A 11 -17.36 -14.85 -15.38
N LYS A 12 -17.48 -16.19 -15.41
CA LYS A 12 -17.11 -17.06 -14.28
C LYS A 12 -15.63 -16.96 -13.92
N THR A 13 -14.75 -16.76 -14.90
CA THR A 13 -13.31 -16.62 -14.67
C THR A 13 -12.99 -15.34 -13.89
N PHE A 14 -13.54 -14.18 -14.29
CA PHE A 14 -13.37 -12.92 -13.56
C PHE A 14 -13.98 -13.01 -12.15
N ASN A 15 -15.17 -13.57 -12.01
CA ASN A 15 -15.81 -13.75 -10.70
C ASN A 15 -14.95 -14.62 -9.76
N ARG A 16 -14.38 -15.72 -10.27
CA ARG A 16 -13.47 -16.57 -9.50
C ARG A 16 -12.22 -15.83 -9.03
N LYS A 17 -11.65 -14.98 -9.89
CA LYS A 17 -10.49 -14.14 -9.56
C LYS A 17 -10.83 -13.15 -8.45
N MET A 18 -11.98 -12.50 -8.50
CA MET A 18 -12.45 -11.59 -7.44
C MET A 18 -12.71 -12.31 -6.11
N GLN A 19 -13.17 -13.57 -6.14
CA GLN A 19 -13.39 -14.38 -4.93
C GLN A 19 -12.09 -14.86 -4.25
N GLY A 20 -10.92 -14.66 -4.85
CA GLY A 20 -9.63 -15.00 -4.26
C GLY A 20 -9.41 -16.50 -4.07
N LYS A 21 -10.06 -17.34 -4.87
CA LYS A 21 -9.80 -18.80 -4.82
C LYS A 21 -8.34 -19.05 -5.15
N LYS A 22 -7.61 -19.62 -4.19
CA LYS A 22 -6.23 -20.06 -4.37
C LYS A 22 -6.16 -21.03 -5.56
N ALA A 23 -5.13 -20.88 -6.41
CA ALA A 23 -4.74 -21.95 -7.29
C ALA A 23 -4.52 -23.23 -6.43
N SER A 24 -4.91 -24.38 -6.93
CA SER A 24 -4.65 -25.65 -6.23
C SER A 24 -3.16 -25.70 -5.87
N SER A 25 -2.86 -26.06 -4.64
CA SER A 25 -1.48 -26.28 -4.19
C SER A 25 -0.79 -27.21 -5.20
N ALA A 26 0.44 -26.83 -5.61
CA ALA A 26 1.26 -27.72 -6.41
C ALA A 26 1.34 -29.08 -5.69
N GLN A 27 1.09 -30.15 -6.43
CA GLN A 27 1.20 -31.50 -5.87
C GLN A 27 2.64 -31.69 -5.37
N THR A 28 2.77 -32.13 -4.14
CA THR A 28 4.09 -32.52 -3.60
C THR A 28 4.66 -33.63 -4.49
N PRO A 29 5.92 -33.50 -5.00
CA PRO A 29 6.51 -34.55 -5.81
C PRO A 29 6.50 -35.87 -5.04
N THR A 30 6.10 -36.95 -5.69
CA THR A 30 6.05 -38.30 -5.09
C THR A 30 7.47 -38.87 -4.97
N ASP A 31 8.48 -38.28 -5.64
CA ASP A 31 9.87 -38.68 -5.60
C ASP A 31 10.66 -37.74 -4.64
N PRO A 32 11.31 -38.29 -3.58
CA PRO A 32 12.06 -37.52 -2.61
C PRO A 32 13.29 -36.77 -3.18
N ASN A 33 13.74 -37.15 -4.39
CA ASN A 33 14.87 -36.49 -5.06
C ASN A 33 14.45 -35.37 -6.01
N THR A 34 13.18 -35.11 -6.22
CA THR A 34 12.72 -34.03 -7.07
C THR A 34 12.54 -32.77 -6.24
N PRO A 35 13.22 -31.64 -6.56
CA PRO A 35 13.04 -30.39 -5.84
C PRO A 35 11.57 -29.96 -5.87
N ALA A 36 11.04 -29.57 -4.73
CA ALA A 36 9.66 -29.04 -4.66
C ALA A 36 9.51 -27.85 -5.63
N PRO A 37 8.46 -27.83 -6.46
CA PRO A 37 8.25 -26.71 -7.38
C PRO A 37 8.09 -25.42 -6.58
N THR A 38 8.90 -24.42 -6.93
CA THR A 38 8.79 -23.07 -6.36
C THR A 38 7.46 -22.46 -6.83
N THR A 39 6.47 -22.48 -5.97
CA THR A 39 5.19 -21.83 -6.24
C THR A 39 5.32 -20.33 -5.99
N ILE A 40 5.34 -19.55 -7.07
CA ILE A 40 5.18 -18.09 -6.98
C ILE A 40 3.73 -17.84 -6.59
N SER A 41 3.50 -17.10 -5.50
CA SER A 41 2.16 -16.67 -5.12
C SER A 41 1.56 -15.83 -6.26
N THR A 42 0.53 -16.36 -6.91
CA THR A 42 -0.24 -15.66 -7.94
C THR A 42 -1.46 -14.95 -7.34
N SER A 43 -1.38 -14.54 -6.08
CA SER A 43 -2.49 -13.84 -5.42
C SER A 43 -2.78 -12.52 -6.12
N GLN A 44 -3.90 -12.45 -6.81
CA GLN A 44 -4.41 -11.28 -7.51
C GLN A 44 -5.47 -10.57 -6.66
N GLN A 45 -5.17 -10.34 -5.38
CA GLN A 45 -6.11 -9.79 -4.40
C GLN A 45 -5.76 -8.36 -3.96
N SER A 46 -4.84 -7.66 -4.66
CA SER A 46 -4.65 -6.23 -4.45
C SER A 46 -5.88 -5.45 -4.92
N TYR A 47 -6.10 -4.27 -4.35
CA TYR A 47 -7.22 -3.43 -4.76
C TYR A 47 -7.20 -3.12 -6.25
N ASP A 48 -6.02 -2.87 -6.85
CA ASP A 48 -5.86 -2.66 -8.28
C ASP A 48 -6.29 -3.89 -9.09
N GLN A 49 -5.88 -5.08 -8.67
CA GLN A 49 -6.26 -6.33 -9.34
C GLN A 49 -7.76 -6.61 -9.24
N LEU A 50 -8.37 -6.35 -8.09
CA LEU A 50 -9.81 -6.50 -7.91
C LEU A 50 -10.59 -5.55 -8.81
N ILE A 51 -10.15 -4.29 -8.93
CA ILE A 51 -10.74 -3.29 -9.83
C ILE A 51 -10.59 -3.75 -11.29
N GLN A 52 -9.42 -4.25 -11.69
CA GLN A 52 -9.19 -4.79 -13.03
C GLN A 52 -10.09 -5.99 -13.34
N HIS A 53 -10.27 -6.91 -12.38
CA HIS A 53 -11.14 -8.07 -12.57
C HIS A 53 -12.61 -7.66 -12.67
N LEU A 54 -13.05 -6.68 -11.88
CA LEU A 54 -14.40 -6.13 -11.97
C LEU A 54 -14.60 -5.43 -13.33
N SER A 55 -13.62 -4.66 -13.80
CA SER A 55 -13.64 -4.03 -15.11
C SER A 55 -13.72 -5.05 -16.23
N GLY A 56 -12.93 -6.12 -16.17
CA GLY A 56 -12.97 -7.20 -17.15
C GLY A 56 -14.33 -7.93 -17.16
N LEU A 57 -14.91 -8.18 -15.98
CA LEU A 57 -16.27 -8.73 -15.89
C LEU A 57 -17.29 -7.79 -16.53
N THR A 58 -17.21 -6.49 -16.23
CA THR A 58 -18.12 -5.49 -16.78
C THR A 58 -18.05 -5.42 -18.30
N SER A 59 -16.85 -5.49 -18.88
CA SER A 59 -16.68 -5.54 -20.34
C SER A 59 -17.31 -6.78 -20.99
N VAL A 60 -17.25 -7.93 -20.32
CA VAL A 60 -17.95 -9.16 -20.79
C VAL A 60 -19.47 -8.98 -20.73
N LEU A 61 -19.98 -8.34 -19.67
CA LEU A 61 -21.43 -8.08 -19.52
C LEU A 61 -21.92 -7.04 -20.53
N GLU A 62 -21.13 -6.01 -20.80
CA GLU A 62 -21.45 -4.95 -21.78
C GLU A 62 -21.50 -5.50 -23.22
N ALA A 63 -20.62 -6.44 -23.55
CA ALA A 63 -20.61 -7.10 -24.85
C ALA A 63 -21.78 -8.09 -25.03
N GLU A 64 -22.44 -8.52 -23.96
CA GLU A 64 -23.52 -9.48 -23.99
C GLU A 64 -24.89 -8.77 -24.12
N THR A 65 -25.47 -8.77 -25.31
CA THR A 65 -26.72 -8.06 -25.60
C THR A 65 -27.93 -8.58 -24.84
N SER A 66 -27.89 -9.83 -24.38
CA SER A 66 -28.95 -10.44 -23.56
C SER A 66 -28.86 -10.05 -22.07
N TYR A 67 -27.79 -9.33 -21.65
CA TYR A 67 -27.62 -8.89 -20.27
C TYR A 67 -28.41 -7.62 -19.99
N THR A 68 -29.65 -7.78 -19.57
CA THR A 68 -30.59 -6.68 -19.27
C THR A 68 -31.18 -6.85 -17.87
N PRO A 69 -30.35 -6.63 -16.80
CA PRO A 69 -30.86 -6.80 -15.43
C PRO A 69 -31.85 -5.71 -15.04
N ASN A 70 -32.89 -6.11 -14.33
CA ASN A 70 -33.89 -5.19 -13.77
C ASN A 70 -33.36 -4.43 -12.54
N GLU A 71 -32.42 -5.06 -11.81
CA GLU A 71 -31.80 -4.48 -10.63
C GLU A 71 -30.79 -3.39 -11.02
N THR A 72 -31.02 -2.19 -10.51
CA THR A 72 -30.18 -1.01 -10.81
C THR A 72 -28.72 -1.25 -10.49
N ASP A 73 -28.42 -1.96 -9.39
CA ASP A 73 -27.06 -2.22 -8.93
C ASP A 73 -26.29 -3.18 -9.86
N LEU A 74 -26.98 -3.95 -10.68
CA LEU A 74 -26.41 -4.88 -11.64
C LEU A 74 -26.28 -4.31 -13.05
N GLN A 75 -26.83 -3.11 -13.30
CA GLN A 75 -26.71 -2.46 -14.60
C GLN A 75 -25.25 -2.06 -14.89
N VAL A 76 -24.84 -2.25 -16.13
CA VAL A 76 -23.46 -1.97 -16.59
C VAL A 76 -23.02 -0.56 -16.19
N ALA A 77 -23.86 0.45 -16.41
CA ALA A 77 -23.57 1.84 -16.05
C ALA A 77 -23.32 2.04 -14.55
N THR A 78 -24.07 1.37 -13.70
CA THR A 78 -23.89 1.44 -12.23
C THR A 78 -22.57 0.76 -11.81
N ILE A 79 -22.25 -0.38 -12.42
CA ILE A 79 -20.98 -1.09 -12.14
C ILE A 79 -19.79 -0.26 -12.63
N GLN A 80 -19.87 0.38 -13.80
CA GLN A 80 -18.84 1.30 -14.31
C GLN A 80 -18.63 2.49 -13.38
N ALA A 81 -19.69 3.11 -12.88
CA ALA A 81 -19.60 4.18 -11.89
C ALA A 81 -18.92 3.70 -10.59
N LYS A 82 -19.19 2.48 -10.15
CA LYS A 82 -18.56 1.86 -8.99
C LYS A 82 -17.05 1.62 -9.21
N ILE A 83 -16.67 1.16 -10.40
CA ILE A 83 -15.26 0.98 -10.80
C ILE A 83 -14.53 2.32 -10.75
N ALA A 84 -15.13 3.38 -11.29
CA ALA A 84 -14.54 4.73 -11.25
C ALA A 84 -14.35 5.24 -9.82
N ASP A 85 -15.35 5.07 -8.95
CA ASP A 85 -15.27 5.43 -7.52
C ASP A 85 -14.17 4.66 -6.79
N LEU A 86 -14.08 3.34 -6.99
CA LEU A 86 -13.04 2.50 -6.40
C LEU A 86 -11.65 2.91 -6.86
N SER A 87 -11.46 3.20 -8.16
CA SER A 87 -10.20 3.66 -8.72
C SER A 87 -9.79 5.01 -8.14
N ALA A 88 -10.71 5.95 -8.01
CA ALA A 88 -10.46 7.25 -7.41
C ALA A 88 -10.03 7.13 -5.95
N LYS A 89 -10.70 6.28 -5.17
CA LYS A 89 -10.36 6.01 -3.76
C LYS A 89 -9.00 5.34 -3.61
N ASN A 90 -8.67 4.38 -4.46
CA ASN A 90 -7.37 3.72 -4.44
C ASN A 90 -6.23 4.70 -4.76
N THR A 91 -6.43 5.59 -5.74
CA THR A 91 -5.50 6.67 -6.06
C THR A 91 -5.34 7.65 -4.88
N ALA A 92 -6.45 8.01 -4.22
CA ALA A 92 -6.41 8.88 -3.05
C ALA A 92 -5.59 8.28 -1.90
N VAL A 93 -5.69 6.98 -1.66
CA VAL A 93 -4.86 6.27 -0.67
C VAL A 93 -3.38 6.35 -1.04
N ALA A 94 -3.00 6.08 -2.28
CA ALA A 94 -1.61 6.18 -2.74
C ALA A 94 -1.05 7.61 -2.58
N THR A 95 -1.85 8.62 -2.93
CA THR A 95 -1.49 10.04 -2.74
C THR A 95 -1.29 10.39 -1.27
N ALA A 96 -2.18 9.92 -0.39
CA ALA A 96 -2.07 10.14 1.05
C ALA A 96 -0.81 9.49 1.64
N TYR A 97 -0.47 8.28 1.22
CA TYR A 97 0.77 7.60 1.61
C TYR A 97 2.02 8.39 1.20
N THR A 98 2.04 8.88 -0.04
CA THR A 98 3.14 9.72 -0.53
C THR A 98 3.27 11.01 0.28
N SER A 99 2.16 11.68 0.57
CA SER A 99 2.13 12.90 1.38
C SER A 99 2.67 12.66 2.80
N ILE A 100 2.24 11.57 3.45
CA ILE A 100 2.74 11.19 4.79
C ILE A 100 4.24 10.90 4.73
N SER A 101 4.71 10.17 3.70
CA SER A 101 6.13 9.87 3.53
C SER A 101 6.96 11.13 3.40
N ASN A 102 6.55 12.07 2.54
CA ASN A 102 7.23 13.34 2.34
C ASN A 102 7.24 14.19 3.63
N SER A 103 6.12 14.24 4.35
CA SER A 103 6.04 14.94 5.63
C SER A 103 6.99 14.36 6.67
N ARG A 104 7.15 13.03 6.70
CA ARG A 104 8.11 12.35 7.59
C ARG A 104 9.56 12.69 7.22
N ILE A 105 9.89 12.75 5.91
CA ILE A 105 11.22 13.15 5.43
C ILE A 105 11.52 14.58 5.89
N THR A 106 10.63 15.53 5.60
CA THR A 106 10.80 16.95 6.00
C THR A 106 10.95 17.09 7.52
N ARG A 107 10.12 16.40 8.30
CA ARG A 107 10.25 16.37 9.76
C ARG A 107 11.64 15.87 10.18
N ASN A 108 12.10 14.77 9.57
CA ASN A 108 13.38 14.17 9.92
C ASN A 108 14.56 15.09 9.55
N GLU A 109 14.49 15.80 8.44
CA GLU A 109 15.48 16.82 8.07
C GLU A 109 15.53 17.96 9.09
N THR A 110 14.36 18.51 9.46
CA THR A 110 14.27 19.61 10.44
C THR A 110 14.77 19.18 11.81
N LEU A 111 14.47 17.98 12.27
CA LEU A 111 14.80 17.54 13.61
C LEU A 111 16.18 16.88 13.71
N TYR A 112 16.58 16.11 12.70
CA TYR A 112 17.67 15.13 12.81
C TYR A 112 18.77 15.29 11.76
N SER A 113 18.75 16.32 10.90
CA SER A 113 19.88 16.64 10.02
C SER A 113 21.18 16.70 10.82
N SER A 114 22.26 16.17 10.25
CA SER A 114 23.58 16.12 10.92
C SER A 114 24.28 17.46 11.00
N THR A 115 23.79 18.48 10.31
CA THR A 115 24.40 19.81 10.25
C THR A 115 23.51 20.92 10.80
N THR A 116 22.22 20.86 10.48
CA THR A 116 21.25 21.93 10.77
C THR A 116 20.05 21.48 11.58
N GLY A 117 19.99 20.19 11.92
CA GLY A 117 18.85 19.63 12.67
C GLY A 117 18.81 20.13 14.11
N LEU A 118 17.58 20.25 14.64
CA LEU A 118 17.33 20.71 16.01
C LEU A 118 18.19 19.95 17.03
N VAL A 119 18.30 18.62 16.90
CA VAL A 119 19.07 17.78 17.83
C VAL A 119 20.56 18.12 17.79
N GLU A 120 21.13 18.33 16.59
CA GLU A 120 22.54 18.69 16.46
C GLU A 120 22.81 20.09 16.99
N THR A 121 22.01 21.07 16.60
CA THR A 121 22.09 22.45 17.10
C THR A 121 22.00 22.49 18.63
N ALA A 122 21.08 21.75 19.21
CA ALA A 122 20.95 21.68 20.68
C ALA A 122 22.18 21.08 21.35
N ASN A 123 22.78 20.04 20.76
CA ASN A 123 24.03 19.46 21.28
C ASN A 123 25.24 20.42 21.12
N GLU A 124 25.30 21.17 20.04
CA GLU A 124 26.32 22.19 19.85
C GLU A 124 26.19 23.35 20.86
N VAL A 125 24.99 23.81 21.13
CA VAL A 125 24.72 24.79 22.19
C VAL A 125 25.19 24.28 23.55
N LYS A 126 24.94 22.99 23.89
CA LYS A 126 25.47 22.39 25.12
C LYS A 126 27.00 22.39 25.17
N LYS A 127 27.68 22.08 24.07
CA LYS A 127 29.15 22.11 23.98
C LYS A 127 29.65 23.53 24.14
N TYR A 128 28.98 24.52 23.52
CA TYR A 128 29.32 25.91 23.63
C TYR A 128 29.19 26.43 25.08
N VAL A 129 28.06 26.14 25.75
CA VAL A 129 27.86 26.52 27.18
C VAL A 129 28.96 25.92 28.06
N LYS A 130 29.34 24.64 27.82
CA LYS A 130 30.43 23.98 28.53
C LYS A 130 31.77 24.68 28.30
N SER A 131 32.05 25.13 27.06
CA SER A 131 33.29 25.81 26.70
C SER A 131 33.42 27.19 27.33
N VAL A 132 32.32 27.95 27.35
CA VAL A 132 32.32 29.34 27.85
C VAL A 132 32.32 29.41 29.39
N PHE A 133 31.50 28.58 30.03
CA PHE A 133 31.27 28.66 31.48
C PHE A 133 32.05 27.62 32.29
N GLY A 134 32.57 26.57 31.61
CA GLY A 134 33.27 25.47 32.27
C GLY A 134 32.35 24.32 32.65
N ALA A 135 32.97 23.14 32.80
CA ALA A 135 32.25 21.88 33.09
C ALA A 135 31.59 21.83 34.47
N SER A 136 32.10 22.59 35.43
CA SER A 136 31.61 22.63 36.80
C SER A 136 30.66 23.79 37.08
N SER A 137 30.34 24.57 36.07
CA SER A 137 29.53 25.81 36.24
C SER A 137 28.06 25.50 36.50
N PRO A 138 27.37 26.36 37.27
CA PRO A 138 25.91 26.23 37.47
C PRO A 138 25.14 26.30 36.13
N GLN A 139 25.60 27.11 35.18
CA GLN A 139 25.01 27.26 33.84
C GLN A 139 25.07 25.96 33.06
N PHE A 140 26.22 25.28 33.03
CA PHE A 140 26.32 23.99 32.39
C PHE A 140 25.54 22.90 33.12
N ALA A 141 25.48 22.96 34.46
CA ALA A 141 24.71 22.00 35.30
C ALA A 141 23.22 21.98 34.89
N GLN A 142 22.63 23.12 34.56
CA GLN A 142 21.23 23.24 34.13
C GLN A 142 20.93 22.55 32.83
N VAL A 143 21.88 22.56 31.86
CA VAL A 143 21.64 22.03 30.51
C VAL A 143 22.24 20.65 30.27
N LYS A 144 23.21 20.21 31.07
CA LYS A 144 23.90 18.93 30.84
C LYS A 144 22.98 17.71 30.89
N GLY A 145 21.93 17.73 31.73
CA GLY A 145 20.98 16.64 31.92
C GLY A 145 19.91 16.55 30.81
N ILE A 146 19.78 17.57 29.97
CA ILE A 146 18.81 17.56 28.87
C ILE A 146 19.35 16.66 27.76
N GLU A 147 18.68 15.57 27.47
CA GLU A 147 19.09 14.64 26.39
C GLU A 147 18.32 14.88 25.11
N PHE A 148 19.05 15.10 24.03
CA PHE A 148 18.52 15.19 22.67
C PHE A 148 18.93 13.93 21.90
N LYS A 149 17.95 13.07 21.60
CA LYS A 149 18.19 11.77 20.94
C LYS A 149 17.58 11.72 19.56
N LYS A 150 18.31 11.13 18.62
CA LYS A 150 17.74 10.72 17.34
C LYS A 150 17.00 9.38 17.56
N PRO A 151 15.79 9.20 16.99
CA PRO A 151 15.15 7.91 17.02
C PRO A 151 16.03 6.87 16.33
N LYS A 152 16.06 5.65 16.85
CA LYS A 152 16.65 4.53 16.13
C LYS A 152 15.71 4.21 14.95
N ILE A 153 16.18 4.36 13.73
CA ILE A 153 15.48 3.98 12.51
C ILE A 153 15.76 2.49 12.26
#